data_ea8667cd296b698f1997dd2f1febc65d
#
_entry.id   ea8667cd296b698f1997dd2f1febc65d
#
_cell.length_a   1.000
_cell.length_b   1.000
_cell.length_c   1.000
_cell.angle_alpha   90.00
_cell.angle_beta   90.00
_cell.angle_gamma   90.00
#
_symmetry.space_group_name_H-M   'P 1'
#
loop_
_entity.id
_entity.type
_entity.pdbx_description
1 polymer ?
#
loop_
_entity_poly.entity_id
_entity_poly.type
_entity_poly.pdbx_seq_one_letter_code
_entity_poly.pdbx_strand_id
1 'polypeptide(L)'
;MRIAALACALALAASAAFAAYPDRPIRLVVPAAPGGAIDIVGRIMGVKLSEMFAQNVVMDNRAGANNIIGTDIAARAVPDGYTLLITAGAHTINPAVYKKLPYDALRDFAPIGLIANSGGLVIVVHPSFGAKTLQQLIDMARAAPGKIVFGSAGYGNSTHLAAELFQTMANVKFIHVPYKGAGPAATDLLGGQIPLMFGPSPVVVPMVQAGRLRPLAFTGLKRSSQLPDVPTVDEAGVKGYESTGWYGMYGPRGTPKEAIARVSAGIRQIVQMPDTRERFAALNLEPIGSTPEEFAQFLKQDLEKYAAIAKAAGIKPE
;
A
#
# COMPACT_ATOMS: atom_id res chain seq x y z
N MET A 1 15.93 -31.47 55.16
CA MET A 1 14.64 -30.91 54.72
C MET A 1 14.68 -29.42 54.32
N ARG A 2 15.43 -28.55 54.98
CA ARG A 2 15.48 -27.11 54.65
C ARG A 2 16.17 -26.79 53.28
N ILE A 3 17.15 -27.58 52.85
CA ILE A 3 17.86 -27.39 51.59
C ILE A 3 16.99 -27.80 50.39
N ALA A 4 16.17 -28.85 50.51
CA ALA A 4 15.25 -29.27 49.45
C ALA A 4 14.10 -28.28 49.23
N ALA A 5 13.61 -27.63 50.30
CA ALA A 5 12.60 -26.59 50.21
C ALA A 5 13.11 -25.31 49.51
N LEU A 6 14.40 -24.97 49.73
CA LEU A 6 15.02 -23.82 49.05
C LEU A 6 15.26 -24.07 47.56
N ALA A 7 15.63 -25.30 47.17
CA ALA A 7 15.79 -25.71 45.78
C ALA A 7 14.46 -25.72 45.01
N CYS A 8 13.35 -26.16 45.65
CA CYS A 8 12.03 -26.07 45.04
C CYS A 8 11.53 -24.61 44.88
N ALA A 9 11.82 -23.73 45.86
CA ALA A 9 11.45 -22.31 45.76
C ALA A 9 12.24 -21.56 44.65
N LEU A 10 13.53 -21.91 44.46
CA LEU A 10 14.32 -21.37 43.34
C LEU A 10 13.87 -21.91 41.97
N ALA A 11 13.44 -23.17 41.90
CA ALA A 11 12.93 -23.77 40.67
C ALA A 11 11.56 -23.18 40.27
N LEU A 12 10.71 -22.80 41.21
CA LEU A 12 9.46 -22.08 40.94
C LEU A 12 9.67 -20.59 40.56
N ALA A 13 10.73 -19.98 41.06
CA ALA A 13 11.08 -18.58 40.68
C ALA A 13 11.70 -18.47 39.26
N ALA A 14 12.24 -19.58 38.74
CA ALA A 14 12.81 -19.63 37.39
C ALA A 14 11.75 -19.80 36.27
N SER A 15 10.48 -20.03 36.61
CA SER A 15 9.38 -19.85 35.66
C SER A 15 9.09 -18.35 35.52
N ALA A 16 10.11 -17.53 35.16
CA ALA A 16 9.87 -16.23 34.61
C ALA A 16 8.95 -16.46 33.39
N ALA A 17 7.67 -16.21 33.59
CA ALA A 17 6.71 -16.18 32.50
C ALA A 17 7.29 -15.19 31.48
N PHE A 18 7.87 -15.70 30.40
CA PHE A 18 8.12 -14.89 29.23
C PHE A 18 6.75 -14.34 28.88
N ALA A 19 6.55 -13.04 29.20
CA ALA A 19 5.31 -12.38 28.86
C ALA A 19 5.10 -12.62 27.36
N ALA A 20 3.97 -13.28 27.05
CA ALA A 20 3.70 -13.67 25.66
C ALA A 20 3.67 -12.39 24.80
N TYR A 21 4.48 -12.36 23.74
CA TYR A 21 4.49 -11.25 22.81
C TYR A 21 3.10 -11.05 22.17
N PRO A 22 2.58 -9.82 22.09
CA PRO A 22 3.12 -8.56 22.64
C PRO A 22 2.66 -8.31 24.09
N ASP A 23 3.55 -7.79 24.94
CA ASP A 23 3.28 -7.38 26.34
C ASP A 23 3.17 -5.85 26.51
N ARG A 24 3.37 -5.11 25.45
CA ARG A 24 3.32 -3.63 25.40
C ARG A 24 2.83 -3.14 24.03
N PRO A 25 2.49 -1.84 23.87
CA PRO A 25 2.03 -1.31 22.60
C PRO A 25 3.00 -1.51 21.44
N ILE A 26 2.45 -1.85 20.26
CA ILE A 26 3.17 -1.97 19.00
C ILE A 26 3.05 -0.65 18.24
N ARG A 27 4.16 -0.11 17.78
CA ARG A 27 4.21 1.02 16.86
C ARG A 27 4.09 0.53 15.42
N LEU A 28 3.06 0.94 14.70
CA LEU A 28 2.89 0.65 13.27
C LEU A 28 3.25 1.88 12.44
N VAL A 29 4.44 1.87 11.85
CA VAL A 29 4.91 2.92 10.96
C VAL A 29 4.15 2.86 9.64
N VAL A 30 3.55 3.98 9.25
CA VAL A 30 2.81 4.18 8.00
C VAL A 30 3.54 5.24 7.18
N PRO A 31 4.25 4.88 6.10
CA PRO A 31 5.08 5.82 5.33
C PRO A 31 4.26 6.70 4.38
N ALA A 32 3.03 7.02 4.77
CA ALA A 32 2.09 7.82 3.99
C ALA A 32 1.33 8.82 4.89
N ALA A 33 0.80 9.87 4.27
CA ALA A 33 -0.05 10.82 4.97
C ALA A 33 -1.36 10.15 5.42
N PRO A 34 -1.97 10.63 6.53
CA PRO A 34 -3.29 10.19 6.95
C PRO A 34 -4.32 10.28 5.82
N GLY A 35 -5.27 9.35 5.78
CA GLY A 35 -6.30 9.25 4.72
C GLY A 35 -5.79 8.69 3.40
N GLY A 36 -4.50 8.36 3.27
CA GLY A 36 -3.97 7.61 2.14
C GLY A 36 -4.29 6.12 2.23
N ALA A 37 -4.17 5.40 1.11
CA ALA A 37 -4.54 3.99 1.04
C ALA A 37 -3.81 3.09 2.06
N ILE A 38 -2.50 3.33 2.28
CA ILE A 38 -1.70 2.60 3.27
C ILE A 38 -2.23 2.88 4.70
N ASP A 39 -2.60 4.13 4.99
CA ASP A 39 -3.17 4.52 6.28
C ASP A 39 -4.54 3.86 6.53
N ILE A 40 -5.40 3.84 5.51
CA ILE A 40 -6.73 3.21 5.58
C ILE A 40 -6.58 1.70 5.91
N VAL A 41 -5.75 0.97 5.15
CA VAL A 41 -5.51 -0.46 5.41
C VAL A 41 -4.83 -0.66 6.76
N GLY A 42 -3.84 0.18 7.09
CA GLY A 42 -3.14 0.14 8.37
C GLY A 42 -4.08 0.29 9.57
N ARG A 43 -5.05 1.21 9.51
CA ARG A 43 -6.05 1.41 10.58
C ARG A 43 -6.98 0.21 10.74
N ILE A 44 -7.43 -0.38 9.63
CA ILE A 44 -8.26 -1.61 9.70
C ILE A 44 -7.47 -2.72 10.42
N MET A 45 -6.24 -2.95 9.98
CA MET A 45 -5.39 -3.99 10.59
C MET A 45 -4.99 -3.64 12.02
N GLY A 46 -4.64 -2.38 12.30
CA GLY A 46 -4.21 -1.92 13.62
C GLY A 46 -5.29 -2.09 14.69
N VAL A 47 -6.54 -1.75 14.37
CA VAL A 47 -7.69 -1.96 15.29
C VAL A 47 -7.85 -3.44 15.60
N LYS A 48 -7.90 -4.30 14.57
CA LYS A 48 -8.08 -5.74 14.75
C LYS A 48 -6.93 -6.43 15.46
N LEU A 49 -5.69 -6.03 15.17
CA LEU A 49 -4.51 -6.52 15.91
C LEU A 49 -4.54 -6.06 17.37
N SER A 50 -5.00 -4.84 17.65
CA SER A 50 -5.13 -4.35 19.02
C SER A 50 -6.16 -5.18 19.83
N GLU A 51 -7.30 -5.48 19.24
CA GLU A 51 -8.33 -6.34 19.81
C GLU A 51 -7.78 -7.75 20.08
N MET A 52 -7.10 -8.36 19.09
CA MET A 52 -6.57 -9.72 19.16
C MET A 52 -5.45 -9.89 20.17
N PHE A 53 -4.61 -8.88 20.31
CA PHE A 53 -3.43 -8.94 21.19
C PHE A 53 -3.68 -8.37 22.58
N ALA A 54 -4.84 -7.73 22.81
CA ALA A 54 -5.12 -6.94 24.03
C ALA A 54 -4.00 -5.90 24.31
N GLN A 55 -3.36 -5.40 23.24
CA GLN A 55 -2.29 -4.40 23.28
C GLN A 55 -2.53 -3.36 22.18
N ASN A 56 -2.28 -2.10 22.46
CA ASN A 56 -2.50 -1.06 21.48
C ASN A 56 -1.52 -1.15 20.28
N VAL A 57 -2.06 -1.06 19.08
CA VAL A 57 -1.27 -0.83 17.85
C VAL A 57 -1.40 0.65 17.48
N VAL A 58 -0.31 1.40 17.74
CA VAL A 58 -0.26 2.86 17.58
C VAL A 58 0.19 3.20 16.16
N MET A 59 -0.68 3.90 15.43
CA MET A 59 -0.39 4.37 14.07
C MET A 59 0.59 5.54 14.11
N ASP A 60 1.70 5.45 13.37
CA ASP A 60 2.70 6.50 13.24
C ASP A 60 2.92 6.88 11.76
N ASN A 61 2.21 7.90 11.30
CA ASN A 61 2.31 8.37 9.92
C ASN A 61 3.59 9.16 9.68
N ARG A 62 4.47 8.67 8.79
CA ARG A 62 5.76 9.26 8.43
C ARG A 62 5.87 9.42 6.91
N ALA A 63 5.10 10.36 6.38
CA ALA A 63 5.01 10.60 4.95
C ALA A 63 6.25 11.34 4.41
N GLY A 64 6.54 11.13 3.13
CA GLY A 64 7.52 11.90 2.37
C GLY A 64 8.47 11.04 1.55
N ALA A 65 9.09 11.68 0.54
CA ALA A 65 10.05 11.06 -0.39
C ALA A 65 9.57 9.68 -0.90
N ASN A 66 8.36 9.62 -1.45
CA ASN A 66 7.77 8.37 -1.96
C ASN A 66 7.85 7.21 -0.95
N ASN A 67 7.39 7.44 0.28
CA ASN A 67 7.41 6.49 1.40
C ASN A 67 8.83 6.20 1.98
N ILE A 68 9.90 6.72 1.40
CA ILE A 68 11.29 6.42 1.82
C ILE A 68 11.51 6.82 3.28
N ILE A 69 11.01 7.99 3.73
CA ILE A 69 11.23 8.49 5.10
C ILE A 69 10.70 7.50 6.15
N GLY A 70 9.45 7.10 6.04
CA GLY A 70 8.85 6.17 7.00
C GLY A 70 9.44 4.77 6.90
N THR A 71 9.78 4.32 5.70
CA THR A 71 10.41 3.01 5.46
C THR A 71 11.81 2.95 6.08
N ASP A 72 12.64 4.01 5.96
CA ASP A 72 13.96 4.10 6.59
C ASP A 72 13.87 4.11 8.13
N ILE A 73 12.88 4.83 8.69
CA ILE A 73 12.62 4.82 10.14
C ILE A 73 12.32 3.39 10.63
N ALA A 74 11.53 2.62 9.88
CA ALA A 74 11.25 1.24 10.23
C ALA A 74 12.46 0.33 10.06
N ALA A 75 13.25 0.49 9.00
CA ALA A 75 14.47 -0.29 8.75
C ALA A 75 15.49 -0.16 9.90
N ARG A 76 15.59 1.04 10.49
CA ARG A 76 16.54 1.35 11.59
C ARG A 76 15.96 1.12 12.98
N ALA A 77 14.73 0.69 13.10
CA ALA A 77 14.12 0.45 14.41
C ALA A 77 14.76 -0.77 15.11
N VAL A 78 14.68 -0.79 16.43
CA VAL A 78 15.10 -1.97 17.21
C VAL A 78 14.29 -3.18 16.75
N PRO A 79 14.94 -4.31 16.41
CA PRO A 79 14.27 -5.49 15.86
C PRO A 79 13.68 -6.37 16.97
N ASP A 80 12.88 -5.81 17.85
CA ASP A 80 12.25 -6.48 19.00
C ASP A 80 10.79 -6.88 18.75
N GLY A 81 10.26 -6.57 17.55
CA GLY A 81 8.88 -6.84 17.17
C GLY A 81 7.89 -5.71 17.53
N TYR A 82 8.31 -4.68 18.28
CA TYR A 82 7.41 -3.59 18.70
C TYR A 82 7.41 -2.37 17.78
N THR A 83 8.21 -2.39 16.72
CA THR A 83 8.08 -1.47 15.59
C THR A 83 7.87 -2.28 14.32
N LEU A 84 6.71 -2.09 13.69
CA LEU A 84 6.34 -2.72 12.43
C LEU A 84 6.14 -1.65 11.35
N LEU A 85 6.24 -2.06 10.10
CA LEU A 85 5.98 -1.24 8.93
C LEU A 85 4.80 -1.83 8.16
N ILE A 86 3.84 -1.00 7.78
CA ILE A 86 2.89 -1.33 6.72
C ILE A 86 3.19 -0.46 5.50
N THR A 87 3.31 -1.08 4.33
CA THR A 87 3.60 -0.35 3.09
C THR A 87 2.94 -1.01 1.87
N ALA A 88 3.22 -0.47 0.69
CA ALA A 88 2.63 -0.87 -0.58
C ALA A 88 3.70 -0.89 -1.69
N GLY A 89 3.31 -0.95 -2.95
CA GLY A 89 4.17 -1.11 -4.12
C GLY A 89 5.38 -0.18 -4.21
N ALA A 90 5.35 1.03 -3.61
CA ALA A 90 6.52 1.90 -3.56
C ALA A 90 7.76 1.22 -2.96
N HIS A 91 7.58 0.24 -2.07
CA HIS A 91 8.66 -0.51 -1.45
C HIS A 91 9.50 -1.29 -2.46
N THR A 92 8.87 -1.89 -3.45
CA THR A 92 9.52 -2.66 -4.52
C THR A 92 9.83 -1.84 -5.76
N ILE A 93 9.16 -0.70 -5.94
CA ILE A 93 9.39 0.23 -7.06
C ILE A 93 10.62 1.12 -6.82
N ASN A 94 10.79 1.63 -5.59
CA ASN A 94 11.85 2.59 -5.26
C ASN A 94 13.26 2.13 -5.68
N PRO A 95 13.66 0.86 -5.53
CA PRO A 95 14.97 0.40 -6.01
C PRO A 95 15.20 0.57 -7.52
N ALA A 96 14.14 0.64 -8.32
CA ALA A 96 14.24 0.83 -9.77
C ALA A 96 14.25 2.31 -10.20
N VAL A 97 13.78 3.23 -9.34
CA VAL A 97 13.58 4.66 -9.70
C VAL A 97 14.48 5.62 -8.93
N TYR A 98 15.18 5.16 -7.89
CA TYR A 98 16.14 5.97 -7.12
C TYR A 98 17.55 5.37 -7.16
N LYS A 99 18.56 6.21 -7.44
CA LYS A 99 19.99 5.81 -7.44
C LYS A 99 20.50 5.39 -6.07
N LYS A 100 19.99 6.04 -5.02
CA LYS A 100 20.40 5.80 -3.63
C LYS A 100 19.15 5.73 -2.76
N LEU A 101 19.01 4.60 -2.08
CA LEU A 101 18.04 4.42 -1.01
C LEU A 101 18.79 4.28 0.31
N PRO A 102 18.27 4.80 1.43
CA PRO A 102 18.87 4.65 2.75
C PRO A 102 18.69 3.23 3.34
N TYR A 103 18.00 2.35 2.63
CA TYR A 103 17.74 0.96 3.01
C TYR A 103 17.78 0.04 1.77
N ASP A 104 17.94 -1.25 2.02
CA ASP A 104 17.73 -2.32 1.04
C ASP A 104 16.34 -2.93 1.25
N ALA A 105 15.52 -2.92 0.20
CA ALA A 105 14.12 -3.34 0.27
C ALA A 105 13.90 -4.81 0.66
N LEU A 106 14.88 -5.69 0.46
CA LEU A 106 14.82 -7.09 0.87
C LEU A 106 15.63 -7.39 2.14
N ARG A 107 16.85 -6.84 2.23
CA ARG A 107 17.80 -7.24 3.28
C ARG A 107 17.53 -6.60 4.63
N ASP A 108 16.94 -5.39 4.65
CA ASP A 108 16.77 -4.63 5.88
C ASP A 108 15.40 -4.88 6.55
N PHE A 109 14.60 -5.76 5.98
CA PHE A 109 13.25 -6.08 6.48
C PHE A 109 13.04 -7.58 6.64
N ALA A 110 12.21 -7.93 7.61
CA ALA A 110 11.65 -9.26 7.79
C ALA A 110 10.18 -9.24 7.30
N PRO A 111 9.84 -9.90 6.19
CA PRO A 111 8.46 -9.99 5.72
C PRO A 111 7.57 -10.69 6.76
N ILE A 112 6.38 -10.15 7.01
CA ILE A 112 5.41 -10.73 7.94
C ILE A 112 4.22 -11.31 7.19
N GLY A 113 3.67 -10.56 6.20
CA GLY A 113 2.60 -11.08 5.38
C GLY A 113 2.06 -10.04 4.39
N LEU A 114 1.63 -10.53 3.24
CA LEU A 114 0.82 -9.80 2.28
C LEU A 114 -0.61 -9.74 2.82
N ILE A 115 -1.12 -8.55 3.05
CA ILE A 115 -2.44 -8.32 3.66
C ILE A 115 -3.54 -8.44 2.61
N ALA A 116 -3.40 -7.66 1.53
CA ALA A 116 -4.39 -7.58 0.47
C ALA A 116 -3.77 -7.14 -0.86
N ASN A 117 -4.41 -7.52 -1.96
CA ASN A 117 -4.22 -6.89 -3.26
C ASN A 117 -5.28 -5.79 -3.46
N SER A 118 -4.87 -4.69 -4.09
CA SER A 118 -5.83 -3.80 -4.71
C SER A 118 -6.01 -4.27 -6.14
N GLY A 119 -7.20 -4.66 -6.55
CA GLY A 119 -7.45 -5.14 -7.91
C GLY A 119 -7.04 -4.14 -9.01
N GLY A 120 -6.75 -2.89 -8.62
CA GLY A 120 -6.28 -1.81 -9.50
C GLY A 120 -6.51 -0.42 -8.91
N LEU A 121 -6.17 0.58 -9.68
CA LEU A 121 -6.48 1.99 -9.44
C LEU A 121 -7.75 2.37 -10.21
N VAL A 122 -8.38 3.47 -9.84
CA VAL A 122 -9.45 4.09 -10.63
C VAL A 122 -8.92 5.37 -11.27
N ILE A 123 -9.03 5.49 -12.58
CA ILE A 123 -8.81 6.77 -13.28
C ILE A 123 -10.04 7.61 -13.00
N VAL A 124 -9.86 8.65 -12.19
CA VAL A 124 -10.93 9.54 -11.74
C VAL A 124 -10.66 10.99 -12.11
N VAL A 125 -11.73 11.70 -12.41
CA VAL A 125 -11.67 13.14 -12.69
C VAL A 125 -12.64 13.91 -11.78
N HIS A 126 -12.33 15.20 -11.57
CA HIS A 126 -13.29 16.11 -10.95
C HIS A 126 -14.55 16.23 -11.85
N PRO A 127 -15.77 16.28 -11.29
CA PRO A 127 -17.00 16.32 -12.06
C PRO A 127 -17.11 17.47 -13.08
N SER A 128 -16.44 18.61 -12.82
CA SER A 128 -16.38 19.74 -13.77
C SER A 128 -15.43 19.52 -14.95
N PHE A 129 -14.57 18.50 -14.91
CA PHE A 129 -13.67 18.19 -16.02
C PHE A 129 -14.47 17.64 -17.21
N GLY A 130 -14.13 18.08 -18.42
CA GLY A 130 -14.93 17.83 -19.62
C GLY A 130 -15.06 16.37 -20.06
N ALA A 131 -14.09 15.49 -19.72
CA ALA A 131 -14.13 14.09 -20.09
C ALA A 131 -15.16 13.30 -19.23
N LYS A 132 -16.01 12.54 -19.91
CA LYS A 132 -16.99 11.62 -19.30
C LYS A 132 -16.62 10.14 -19.51
N THR A 133 -15.70 9.87 -20.43
CA THR A 133 -15.20 8.53 -20.76
C THR A 133 -13.68 8.56 -20.88
N LEU A 134 -13.02 7.39 -20.82
CA LEU A 134 -11.58 7.28 -21.01
C LEU A 134 -11.19 7.74 -22.42
N GLN A 135 -11.99 7.40 -23.44
CA GLN A 135 -11.71 7.84 -24.81
C GLN A 135 -11.72 9.36 -24.94
N GLN A 136 -12.68 10.06 -24.31
CA GLN A 136 -12.70 11.54 -24.31
C GLN A 136 -11.46 12.13 -23.61
N LEU A 137 -10.98 11.52 -22.51
CA LEU A 137 -9.72 11.94 -21.88
C LEU A 137 -8.54 11.79 -22.84
N ILE A 138 -8.46 10.67 -23.57
CA ILE A 138 -7.42 10.41 -24.55
C ILE A 138 -7.47 11.45 -25.68
N ASP A 139 -8.66 11.72 -26.21
CA ASP A 139 -8.86 12.69 -27.32
C ASP A 139 -8.48 14.11 -26.89
N MET A 140 -8.90 14.53 -25.68
CA MET A 140 -8.51 15.82 -25.10
C MET A 140 -7.00 15.93 -24.91
N ALA A 141 -6.35 14.86 -24.44
CA ALA A 141 -4.91 14.85 -24.20
C ALA A 141 -4.11 14.88 -25.52
N ARG A 142 -4.62 14.24 -26.58
CA ARG A 142 -4.03 14.29 -27.93
C ARG A 142 -4.21 15.64 -28.58
N ALA A 143 -5.36 16.28 -28.39
CA ALA A 143 -5.61 17.64 -28.92
C ALA A 143 -4.76 18.71 -28.24
N ALA A 144 -4.37 18.51 -26.97
CA ALA A 144 -3.57 19.47 -26.21
C ALA A 144 -2.50 18.72 -25.34
N PRO A 145 -1.42 18.20 -25.96
CA PRO A 145 -0.39 17.46 -25.25
C PRO A 145 0.26 18.29 -24.14
N GLY A 146 0.41 17.68 -22.95
CA GLY A 146 1.03 18.34 -21.81
C GLY A 146 0.22 19.50 -21.22
N LYS A 147 -1.11 19.51 -21.39
CA LYS A 147 -1.99 20.52 -20.75
C LYS A 147 -2.83 19.95 -19.63
N ILE A 148 -3.08 18.65 -19.62
CA ILE A 148 -3.85 18.01 -18.55
C ILE A 148 -2.91 17.68 -17.39
N VAL A 149 -3.27 18.14 -16.21
CA VAL A 149 -2.53 17.87 -14.97
C VAL A 149 -3.10 16.62 -14.30
N PHE A 150 -2.23 15.77 -13.76
CA PHE A 150 -2.66 14.69 -12.87
C PHE A 150 -1.89 14.69 -11.56
N GLY A 151 -2.59 14.32 -10.47
CA GLY A 151 -1.99 14.13 -9.16
C GLY A 151 -1.63 12.67 -8.91
N SER A 152 -0.51 12.45 -8.22
CA SER A 152 -0.11 11.12 -7.74
C SER A 152 0.23 11.12 -6.26
N ALA A 153 0.38 9.93 -5.68
CA ALA A 153 0.84 9.77 -4.29
C ALA A 153 2.33 10.10 -4.08
N GLY A 154 3.06 10.47 -5.14
CA GLY A 154 4.46 10.86 -5.12
C GLY A 154 5.20 10.43 -6.39
N TYR A 155 6.34 11.05 -6.65
CA TYR A 155 7.22 10.68 -7.76
C TYR A 155 7.69 9.22 -7.62
N GLY A 156 7.65 8.44 -8.71
CA GLY A 156 8.02 7.02 -8.68
C GLY A 156 7.03 6.11 -7.92
N ASN A 157 5.93 6.64 -7.39
CA ASN A 157 4.90 5.81 -6.74
C ASN A 157 4.11 4.99 -7.78
N SER A 158 3.44 3.91 -7.34
CA SER A 158 2.60 3.08 -8.21
C SER A 158 1.55 3.89 -8.98
N THR A 159 0.98 4.94 -8.36
CA THR A 159 0.01 5.84 -9.00
C THR A 159 0.64 6.71 -10.08
N HIS A 160 1.91 7.10 -9.92
CA HIS A 160 2.67 7.80 -10.96
C HIS A 160 3.02 6.85 -12.10
N LEU A 161 3.58 5.67 -11.78
CA LEU A 161 3.98 4.69 -12.80
C LEU A 161 2.79 4.18 -13.62
N ALA A 162 1.63 4.01 -13.00
CA ALA A 162 0.40 3.67 -13.71
C ALA A 162 0.01 4.75 -14.73
N ALA A 163 0.15 6.03 -14.37
CA ALA A 163 -0.10 7.13 -15.30
C ALA A 163 0.94 7.20 -16.42
N GLU A 164 2.22 6.96 -16.12
CA GLU A 164 3.30 6.93 -17.14
C GLU A 164 3.11 5.76 -18.12
N LEU A 165 2.75 4.57 -17.61
CA LEU A 165 2.40 3.44 -18.45
C LEU A 165 1.21 3.76 -19.36
N PHE A 166 0.18 4.39 -18.80
CA PHE A 166 -0.99 4.83 -19.57
C PHE A 166 -0.61 5.84 -20.67
N GLN A 167 0.19 6.85 -20.32
CA GLN A 167 0.66 7.85 -21.29
C GLN A 167 1.41 7.21 -22.45
N THR A 168 2.27 6.25 -22.15
CA THR A 168 3.05 5.50 -23.15
C THR A 168 2.14 4.68 -24.06
N MET A 169 1.23 3.89 -23.50
CA MET A 169 0.36 2.98 -24.26
C MET A 169 -0.74 3.71 -25.03
N ALA A 170 -1.30 4.79 -24.48
CA ALA A 170 -2.33 5.60 -25.13
C ALA A 170 -1.76 6.67 -26.07
N ASN A 171 -0.44 6.85 -26.10
CA ASN A 171 0.26 7.92 -26.83
C ASN A 171 -0.32 9.31 -26.50
N VAL A 172 -0.30 9.65 -25.21
CA VAL A 172 -0.75 10.95 -24.67
C VAL A 172 0.31 11.54 -23.74
N LYS A 173 0.16 12.83 -23.36
CA LYS A 173 1.09 13.51 -22.45
C LYS A 173 0.33 14.34 -21.43
N PHE A 174 0.60 14.07 -20.12
CA PHE A 174 0.09 14.81 -18.96
C PHE A 174 1.20 15.57 -18.24
N ILE A 175 0.82 16.50 -17.35
CA ILE A 175 1.73 17.14 -16.39
C ILE A 175 1.55 16.46 -15.03
N HIS A 176 2.64 15.97 -14.47
CA HIS A 176 2.63 15.30 -13.17
C HIS A 176 2.80 16.28 -12.01
N VAL A 177 1.92 16.15 -11.00
CA VAL A 177 2.01 16.85 -9.71
C VAL A 177 2.13 15.81 -8.60
N PRO A 178 3.32 15.64 -7.99
CA PRO A 178 3.52 14.69 -6.91
C PRO A 178 3.05 15.24 -5.56
N TYR A 179 2.31 14.41 -4.80
CA TYR A 179 1.86 14.69 -3.42
C TYR A 179 2.58 13.79 -2.41
N LYS A 180 2.43 14.10 -1.12
CA LYS A 180 2.97 13.27 -0.01
C LYS A 180 2.02 12.12 0.37
N GLY A 181 1.39 11.49 -0.64
CA GLY A 181 0.42 10.40 -0.48
C GLY A 181 -0.88 10.66 -1.24
N ALA A 182 -1.71 9.61 -1.38
CA ALA A 182 -2.95 9.68 -2.15
C ALA A 182 -4.04 10.53 -1.47
N GLY A 183 -4.03 10.66 -0.14
CA GLY A 183 -5.02 11.46 0.60
C GLY A 183 -5.00 12.94 0.20
N PRO A 184 -3.85 13.64 0.33
CA PRO A 184 -3.71 15.02 -0.12
C PRO A 184 -4.04 15.23 -1.61
N ALA A 185 -3.62 14.32 -2.49
CA ALA A 185 -3.95 14.38 -3.93
C ALA A 185 -5.47 14.29 -4.16
N ALA A 186 -6.16 13.39 -3.45
CA ALA A 186 -7.61 13.26 -3.54
C ALA A 186 -8.35 14.49 -2.99
N THR A 187 -7.81 15.14 -1.95
CA THR A 187 -8.37 16.40 -1.43
C THR A 187 -8.33 17.50 -2.49
N ASP A 188 -7.20 17.67 -3.17
CA ASP A 188 -7.03 18.68 -4.22
C ASP A 188 -7.87 18.33 -5.47
N LEU A 189 -8.03 17.04 -5.79
CA LEU A 189 -8.95 16.59 -6.84
C LEU A 189 -10.41 16.94 -6.51
N LEU A 190 -10.84 16.67 -5.27
CA LEU A 190 -12.19 17.03 -4.80
C LEU A 190 -12.43 18.54 -4.78
N GLY A 191 -11.38 19.32 -4.53
CA GLY A 191 -11.40 20.78 -4.57
C GLY A 191 -11.25 21.36 -5.98
N GLY A 192 -11.10 20.51 -7.01
CA GLY A 192 -10.91 20.95 -8.40
C GLY A 192 -9.55 21.60 -8.69
N GLN A 193 -8.57 21.51 -7.76
CA GLN A 193 -7.22 22.05 -7.95
C GLN A 193 -6.41 21.25 -8.98
N ILE A 194 -6.68 19.94 -9.05
CA ILE A 194 -6.21 19.08 -10.13
C ILE A 194 -7.41 18.39 -10.78
N PRO A 195 -7.41 18.19 -12.10
CA PRO A 195 -8.54 17.60 -12.81
C PRO A 195 -8.56 16.08 -12.82
N LEU A 196 -7.42 15.40 -12.64
CA LEU A 196 -7.23 13.98 -12.92
C LEU A 196 -6.35 13.32 -11.86
N MET A 197 -6.67 12.06 -11.52
CA MET A 197 -5.86 11.21 -10.66
C MET A 197 -6.01 9.74 -11.06
N PHE A 198 -4.92 8.98 -10.99
CA PHE A 198 -4.92 7.52 -10.94
C PHE A 198 -4.99 7.13 -9.46
N GLY A 199 -6.21 7.06 -8.93
CA GLY A 199 -6.47 6.97 -7.49
C GLY A 199 -6.50 5.55 -6.97
N PRO A 200 -5.84 5.24 -5.83
CA PRO A 200 -5.99 3.95 -5.17
C PRO A 200 -7.45 3.71 -4.77
N SER A 201 -7.97 2.52 -5.07
CA SER A 201 -9.38 2.17 -4.80
C SER A 201 -9.84 2.50 -3.38
N PRO A 202 -9.09 2.20 -2.30
CA PRO A 202 -9.51 2.53 -0.93
C PRO A 202 -9.75 4.02 -0.68
N VAL A 203 -9.12 4.89 -1.47
CA VAL A 203 -9.28 6.36 -1.33
C VAL A 203 -10.43 6.87 -2.18
N VAL A 204 -10.51 6.45 -3.46
CA VAL A 204 -11.40 7.10 -4.43
C VAL A 204 -12.74 6.40 -4.63
N VAL A 205 -12.85 5.09 -4.37
CA VAL A 205 -14.13 4.35 -4.54
C VAL A 205 -15.26 4.96 -3.68
N PRO A 206 -15.07 5.26 -2.38
CA PRO A 206 -16.13 5.91 -1.59
C PRO A 206 -16.53 7.28 -2.15
N MET A 207 -15.59 8.03 -2.73
CA MET A 207 -15.86 9.34 -3.33
C MET A 207 -16.64 9.23 -4.64
N VAL A 208 -16.36 8.20 -5.44
CA VAL A 208 -17.10 7.86 -6.66
C VAL A 208 -18.53 7.45 -6.32
N GLN A 209 -18.70 6.54 -5.35
CA GLN A 209 -20.02 6.08 -4.88
C GLN A 209 -20.86 7.23 -4.32
N ALA A 210 -20.24 8.21 -3.67
CA ALA A 210 -20.87 9.43 -3.20
C ALA A 210 -21.12 10.47 -4.31
N GLY A 211 -20.83 10.16 -5.59
CA GLY A 211 -21.01 11.07 -6.73
C GLY A 211 -20.07 12.28 -6.74
N ARG A 212 -19.05 12.31 -5.89
CA ARG A 212 -18.13 13.44 -5.74
C ARG A 212 -16.98 13.41 -6.77
N LEU A 213 -16.66 12.25 -7.32
CA LEU A 213 -15.69 12.07 -8.40
C LEU A 213 -16.34 11.27 -9.54
N ARG A 214 -15.89 11.52 -10.76
CA ARG A 214 -16.30 10.73 -11.93
C ARG A 214 -15.23 9.70 -12.27
N PRO A 215 -15.55 8.39 -12.25
CA PRO A 215 -14.66 7.36 -12.73
C PRO A 215 -14.68 7.31 -14.27
N LEU A 216 -13.52 7.09 -14.88
CA LEU A 216 -13.39 6.90 -16.33
C LEU A 216 -13.03 5.47 -16.70
N ALA A 217 -12.14 4.83 -15.93
CA ALA A 217 -11.75 3.45 -16.13
C ALA A 217 -11.09 2.86 -14.88
N PHE A 218 -11.03 1.53 -14.82
CA PHE A 218 -10.34 0.76 -13.80
C PHE A 218 -9.07 0.12 -14.37
N THR A 219 -7.94 0.17 -13.64
CA THR A 219 -6.64 -0.25 -14.15
C THR A 219 -6.34 -1.75 -14.00
N GLY A 220 -7.24 -2.52 -13.38
CA GLY A 220 -7.11 -3.96 -13.27
C GLY A 220 -7.61 -4.68 -14.53
N LEU A 221 -7.28 -5.99 -14.64
CA LEU A 221 -7.72 -6.85 -15.76
C LEU A 221 -9.22 -7.14 -15.76
N LYS A 222 -9.87 -7.06 -14.59
CA LYS A 222 -11.31 -7.25 -14.43
C LYS A 222 -11.91 -6.00 -13.82
N ARG A 223 -13.17 -5.70 -14.14
CA ARG A 223 -13.88 -4.59 -13.53
C ARG A 223 -13.96 -4.73 -12.01
N SER A 224 -13.98 -3.59 -11.33
CA SER A 224 -14.20 -3.56 -9.89
C SER A 224 -15.62 -4.03 -9.56
N SER A 225 -15.76 -4.92 -8.57
CA SER A 225 -17.08 -5.31 -8.06
C SER A 225 -17.85 -4.14 -7.41
N GLN A 226 -17.12 -3.12 -6.96
CA GLN A 226 -17.70 -1.90 -6.37
C GLN A 226 -18.09 -0.85 -7.42
N LEU A 227 -17.59 -0.98 -8.64
CA LEU A 227 -17.83 -0.07 -9.76
C LEU A 227 -18.07 -0.89 -11.05
N PRO A 228 -19.11 -1.75 -11.10
CA PRO A 228 -19.29 -2.72 -12.19
C PRO A 228 -19.56 -2.07 -13.56
N ASP A 229 -20.09 -0.85 -13.57
CA ASP A 229 -20.34 -0.09 -14.80
C ASP A 229 -19.08 0.62 -15.34
N VAL A 230 -18.01 0.69 -14.55
CA VAL A 230 -16.76 1.31 -14.96
C VAL A 230 -15.92 0.30 -15.74
N PRO A 231 -15.61 0.56 -17.03
CA PRO A 231 -14.83 -0.36 -17.83
C PRO A 231 -13.38 -0.45 -17.32
N THR A 232 -12.69 -1.54 -17.63
CA THR A 232 -11.23 -1.56 -17.49
C THR A 232 -10.58 -0.67 -18.54
N VAL A 233 -9.33 -0.26 -18.31
CA VAL A 233 -8.55 0.51 -19.29
C VAL A 233 -8.37 -0.28 -20.58
N ASP A 234 -8.18 -1.61 -20.47
CA ASP A 234 -8.14 -2.53 -21.63
C ASP A 234 -9.47 -2.56 -22.40
N GLU A 235 -10.60 -2.71 -21.70
CA GLU A 235 -11.93 -2.67 -22.32
C GLU A 235 -12.21 -1.32 -23.00
N ALA A 236 -11.71 -0.23 -22.41
CA ALA A 236 -11.90 1.14 -22.93
C ALA A 236 -10.94 1.52 -24.06
N GLY A 237 -10.15 0.58 -24.60
CA GLY A 237 -9.40 0.73 -25.84
C GLY A 237 -7.87 0.78 -25.69
N VAL A 238 -7.29 0.80 -24.50
CA VAL A 238 -5.84 0.72 -24.30
C VAL A 238 -5.47 -0.72 -24.00
N LYS A 239 -5.35 -1.51 -25.07
CA LYS A 239 -5.17 -2.96 -25.01
C LYS A 239 -3.89 -3.39 -24.30
N GLY A 240 -4.02 -4.38 -23.42
CA GLY A 240 -2.92 -4.94 -22.64
C GLY A 240 -2.50 -4.07 -21.45
N TYR A 241 -3.22 -2.98 -21.16
CA TYR A 241 -2.92 -2.18 -19.98
C TYR A 241 -3.37 -2.87 -18.70
N GLU A 242 -2.45 -2.97 -17.74
CA GLU A 242 -2.71 -3.44 -16.39
C GLU A 242 -1.84 -2.70 -15.37
N SER A 243 -2.45 -2.23 -14.28
CA SER A 243 -1.75 -1.72 -13.11
C SER A 243 -2.52 -2.07 -11.85
N THR A 244 -1.94 -2.94 -11.03
CA THR A 244 -2.48 -3.39 -9.74
C THR A 244 -1.55 -2.97 -8.61
N GLY A 245 -1.99 -3.14 -7.36
CA GLY A 245 -1.20 -2.83 -6.18
C GLY A 245 -1.40 -3.86 -5.08
N TRP A 246 -0.64 -3.72 -4.00
CA TRP A 246 -0.67 -4.60 -2.85
C TRP A 246 -0.38 -3.83 -1.56
N TYR A 247 -0.71 -4.43 -0.40
CA TYR A 247 -0.40 -3.94 0.94
C TYR A 247 0.20 -5.07 1.76
N GLY A 248 1.31 -4.81 2.43
CA GLY A 248 2.01 -5.81 3.23
C GLY A 248 2.63 -5.23 4.49
N MET A 249 2.92 -6.11 5.45
CA MET A 249 3.50 -5.76 6.73
C MET A 249 4.87 -6.41 6.92
N TYR A 250 5.77 -5.67 7.58
CA TYR A 250 7.16 -6.05 7.82
C TYR A 250 7.58 -5.70 9.25
N GLY A 251 8.57 -6.43 9.76
CA GLY A 251 9.44 -5.96 10.83
C GLY A 251 10.79 -5.50 10.27
N PRO A 252 11.62 -4.77 11.05
CA PRO A 252 13.02 -4.57 10.71
C PRO A 252 13.78 -5.92 10.68
N ARG A 253 14.89 -5.96 9.95
CA ARG A 253 15.75 -7.15 9.90
C ARG A 253 16.14 -7.60 11.31
N GLY A 254 16.02 -8.89 11.58
CA GLY A 254 16.36 -9.46 12.90
C GLY A 254 15.18 -9.49 13.87
N THR A 255 13.99 -9.04 13.48
CA THR A 255 12.77 -9.22 14.28
C THR A 255 12.62 -10.70 14.70
N PRO A 256 12.33 -11.01 15.99
CA PRO A 256 12.23 -12.37 16.48
C PRO A 256 11.20 -13.19 15.72
N LYS A 257 11.52 -14.45 15.42
CA LYS A 257 10.63 -15.35 14.68
C LYS A 257 9.27 -15.52 15.33
N GLU A 258 9.23 -15.50 16.66
CA GLU A 258 7.99 -15.58 17.43
C GLU A 258 7.08 -14.36 17.17
N ALA A 259 7.64 -13.15 17.17
CA ALA A 259 6.91 -11.93 16.87
C ALA A 259 6.38 -11.95 15.43
N ILE A 260 7.22 -12.35 14.45
CA ILE A 260 6.80 -12.51 13.05
C ILE A 260 5.64 -13.51 12.94
N ALA A 261 5.78 -14.69 13.54
CA ALA A 261 4.77 -15.75 13.49
C ALA A 261 3.45 -15.30 14.12
N ARG A 262 3.51 -14.61 15.26
CA ARG A 262 2.34 -14.10 15.99
C ARG A 262 1.58 -13.06 15.18
N VAL A 263 2.28 -12.07 14.61
CA VAL A 263 1.65 -11.03 13.79
C VAL A 263 1.15 -11.60 12.46
N SER A 264 1.90 -12.49 11.81
CA SER A 264 1.49 -13.17 10.57
C SER A 264 0.22 -14.01 10.78
N ALA A 265 0.14 -14.77 11.87
CA ALA A 265 -1.07 -15.51 12.23
C ALA A 265 -2.26 -14.57 12.45
N GLY A 266 -2.02 -13.41 13.11
CA GLY A 266 -3.02 -12.37 13.29
C GLY A 266 -3.53 -11.82 11.96
N ILE A 267 -2.63 -11.46 11.03
CA ILE A 267 -3.01 -10.98 9.70
C ILE A 267 -3.89 -12.00 8.99
N ARG A 268 -3.48 -13.28 8.95
CA ARG A 268 -4.23 -14.35 8.28
C ARG A 268 -5.63 -14.55 8.86
N GLN A 269 -5.75 -14.44 10.18
CA GLN A 269 -7.04 -14.55 10.85
C GLN A 269 -7.92 -13.34 10.57
N ILE A 270 -7.38 -12.12 10.68
CA ILE A 270 -8.11 -10.86 10.51
C ILE A 270 -8.70 -10.74 9.09
N VAL A 271 -7.93 -11.07 8.06
CA VAL A 271 -8.40 -10.95 6.67
C VAL A 271 -9.51 -11.97 6.32
N GLN A 272 -9.72 -12.99 7.15
CA GLN A 272 -10.83 -13.94 7.02
C GLN A 272 -12.07 -13.55 7.83
N MET A 273 -11.98 -12.57 8.75
CA MET A 273 -13.12 -12.11 9.52
C MET A 273 -14.20 -11.51 8.61
N PRO A 274 -15.49 -11.83 8.81
CA PRO A 274 -16.57 -11.36 7.94
C PRO A 274 -16.63 -9.83 7.80
N ASP A 275 -16.50 -9.10 8.90
CA ASP A 275 -16.49 -7.63 8.94
C ASP A 275 -15.27 -7.02 8.24
N THR A 276 -14.11 -7.65 8.35
CA THR A 276 -12.89 -7.23 7.62
C THR A 276 -13.06 -7.47 6.12
N ARG A 277 -13.58 -8.64 5.73
CA ARG A 277 -13.83 -8.97 4.32
C ARG A 277 -14.85 -8.01 3.69
N GLU A 278 -15.94 -7.72 4.40
CA GLU A 278 -16.93 -6.75 3.95
C GLU A 278 -16.29 -5.36 3.76
N ARG A 279 -15.50 -4.92 4.74
CA ARG A 279 -14.82 -3.62 4.67
C ARG A 279 -13.76 -3.58 3.56
N PHE A 280 -13.01 -4.65 3.34
CA PHE A 280 -12.06 -4.74 2.22
C PHE A 280 -12.78 -4.74 0.88
N ALA A 281 -13.87 -5.51 0.76
CA ALA A 281 -14.69 -5.51 -0.45
C ALA A 281 -15.22 -4.11 -0.78
N ALA A 282 -15.77 -3.38 0.21
CA ALA A 282 -16.24 -2.01 0.02
C ALA A 282 -15.14 -1.04 -0.46
N LEU A 283 -13.88 -1.33 -0.17
CA LEU A 283 -12.71 -0.57 -0.60
C LEU A 283 -12.06 -1.13 -1.89
N ASN A 284 -12.69 -2.11 -2.50
CA ASN A 284 -12.18 -2.85 -3.67
C ASN A 284 -10.80 -3.47 -3.39
N LEU A 285 -10.66 -4.09 -2.22
CA LEU A 285 -9.48 -4.85 -1.82
C LEU A 285 -9.81 -6.34 -1.78
N GLU A 286 -8.90 -7.15 -2.30
CA GLU A 286 -8.95 -8.60 -2.20
C GLU A 286 -8.09 -9.04 -1.00
N PRO A 287 -8.68 -9.63 0.06
CA PRO A 287 -7.94 -10.13 1.20
C PRO A 287 -7.08 -11.34 0.81
N ILE A 288 -5.80 -11.34 1.19
CA ILE A 288 -4.84 -12.42 0.89
C ILE A 288 -4.46 -13.15 2.19
N GLY A 289 -3.74 -12.52 3.10
CA GLY A 289 -3.26 -13.15 4.32
C GLY A 289 -2.20 -14.21 4.06
N SER A 290 -1.10 -13.85 3.37
CA SER A 290 -0.02 -14.79 3.07
C SER A 290 0.81 -15.16 4.29
N THR A 291 1.58 -16.26 4.18
CA THR A 291 2.68 -16.55 5.09
C THR A 291 3.85 -15.60 4.86
N PRO A 292 4.83 -15.50 5.80
CA PRO A 292 6.05 -14.73 5.59
C PRO A 292 6.87 -15.19 4.37
N GLU A 293 6.92 -16.51 4.14
CA GLU A 293 7.66 -17.13 3.04
C GLU A 293 7.03 -16.80 1.68
N GLU A 294 5.72 -16.94 1.57
CA GLU A 294 4.96 -16.56 0.36
C GLU A 294 5.13 -15.08 0.05
N PHE A 295 5.09 -14.23 1.08
CA PHE A 295 5.30 -12.80 0.90
C PHE A 295 6.72 -12.49 0.47
N ALA A 296 7.74 -13.14 1.05
CA ALA A 296 9.13 -12.97 0.64
C ALA A 296 9.35 -13.37 -0.83
N GLN A 297 8.69 -14.44 -1.29
CA GLN A 297 8.74 -14.86 -2.69
C GLN A 297 8.06 -13.84 -3.61
N PHE A 298 6.87 -13.37 -3.24
CA PHE A 298 6.16 -12.31 -3.97
C PHE A 298 7.01 -11.06 -4.15
N LEU A 299 7.69 -10.59 -3.09
CA LEU A 299 8.52 -9.39 -3.13
C LEU A 299 9.68 -9.50 -4.12
N LYS A 300 10.33 -10.66 -4.22
CA LYS A 300 11.39 -10.87 -5.21
C LYS A 300 10.86 -10.74 -6.64
N GLN A 301 9.72 -11.37 -6.91
CA GLN A 301 9.08 -11.31 -8.23
C GLN A 301 8.63 -9.88 -8.57
N ASP A 302 8.07 -9.17 -7.60
CA ASP A 302 7.58 -7.80 -7.77
C ASP A 302 8.73 -6.81 -8.02
N LEU A 303 9.88 -6.97 -7.33
CA LEU A 303 11.11 -6.22 -7.59
C LEU A 303 11.64 -6.43 -9.00
N GLU A 304 11.72 -7.69 -9.46
CA GLU A 304 12.16 -8.03 -10.80
C GLU A 304 11.22 -7.44 -11.86
N LYS A 305 9.90 -7.54 -11.62
CA LYS A 305 8.85 -6.94 -12.47
C LYS A 305 9.07 -5.44 -12.64
N TYR A 306 9.23 -4.70 -11.54
CA TYR A 306 9.38 -3.24 -11.62
C TYR A 306 10.74 -2.80 -12.14
N ALA A 307 11.80 -3.55 -11.92
CA ALA A 307 13.09 -3.31 -12.57
C ALA A 307 12.98 -3.45 -14.11
N ALA A 308 12.26 -4.47 -14.59
CA ALA A 308 12.01 -4.66 -16.02
C ALA A 308 11.13 -3.54 -16.60
N ILE A 309 10.06 -3.14 -15.90
CA ILE A 309 9.16 -2.05 -16.32
C ILE A 309 9.92 -0.72 -16.39
N ALA A 310 10.70 -0.36 -15.37
CA ALA A 310 11.47 0.88 -15.34
C ALA A 310 12.48 0.93 -16.49
N LYS A 311 13.16 -0.19 -16.76
CA LYS A 311 14.09 -0.32 -17.90
C LYS A 311 13.38 -0.14 -19.24
N ALA A 312 12.24 -0.81 -19.45
CA ALA A 312 11.47 -0.74 -20.69
C ALA A 312 10.90 0.67 -20.95
N ALA A 313 10.47 1.37 -19.88
CA ALA A 313 9.96 2.74 -19.93
C ALA A 313 11.07 3.79 -20.04
N GLY A 314 12.35 3.41 -20.06
CA GLY A 314 13.48 4.35 -20.10
C GLY A 314 13.58 5.25 -18.87
N ILE A 315 13.00 4.85 -17.75
CA ILE A 315 13.07 5.59 -16.48
C ILE A 315 14.52 5.55 -15.98
N LYS A 316 15.14 6.70 -15.89
CA LYS A 316 16.49 6.82 -15.31
C LYS A 316 16.35 7.05 -13.82
N PRO A 317 17.01 6.23 -12.96
CA PRO A 317 17.01 6.47 -11.54
C PRO A 317 17.53 7.87 -11.19
N GLU A 318 16.83 8.57 -10.31
CA GLU A 318 17.21 9.91 -9.79
C GLU A 318 18.10 9.84 -8.55
#